data_9dde92840b8c26c11f203b2f284d67b3
#
_entry.id   9dde92840b8c26c11f203b2f284d67b3
#
_cell.length_a   1.000
_cell.length_b   1.000
_cell.length_c   1.000
_cell.angle_alpha   90.00
_cell.angle_beta   90.00
_cell.angle_gamma   90.00
#
_symmetry.space_group_name_H-M   'P 1'
#
loop_
_entity.id
_entity.type
_entity.pdbx_description
1 polymer ?
#
loop_
_entity_poly.entity_id
_entity_poly.type
_entity_poly.pdbx_seq_one_letter_code
_entity_poly.pdbx_strand_id
1 'polypeptide(L)'
;MMHTQAMNSSSMGLRLEVLGKFMLRYSLVLVVAWIGAMKFTAYEAEGIKPLLVSSPLMSWMYNVMSVQAASNLIGTVELAIALMIALRPVAKKLAAVGSLLAIGMFLTTISFLFTLPGWEASLGGFPAVSGSGGFLLKDLILLSVAVWSLGEALK
;
A
#
# COMPACT_ATOMS: atom_id res chain seq x y z
N MET A 1 -45.47 3.74 12.36
CA MET A 1 -44.17 4.25 12.89
C MET A 1 -42.98 3.30 12.66
N MET A 2 -43.11 1.99 12.83
CA MET A 2 -41.99 1.03 12.61
C MET A 2 -41.44 0.99 11.16
N HIS A 3 -42.27 1.13 10.13
CA HIS A 3 -41.85 1.10 8.72
C HIS A 3 -40.96 2.28 8.33
N THR A 4 -41.18 3.45 8.88
CA THR A 4 -40.40 4.67 8.58
C THR A 4 -39.02 4.65 9.22
N GLN A 5 -38.84 4.02 10.38
CA GLN A 5 -37.54 3.84 11.03
C GLN A 5 -36.67 2.82 10.30
N ALA A 6 -37.26 1.72 9.83
CA ALA A 6 -36.51 0.71 9.07
C ALA A 6 -36.01 1.25 7.70
N MET A 7 -36.80 2.05 7.01
CA MET A 7 -36.40 2.72 5.76
C MET A 7 -35.31 3.76 5.99
N ASN A 8 -35.31 4.46 7.10
CA ASN A 8 -34.27 5.48 7.41
C ASN A 8 -32.95 4.85 7.80
N SER A 9 -32.95 3.73 8.52
CA SER A 9 -31.71 2.98 8.87
C SER A 9 -31.08 2.32 7.65
N SER A 10 -31.87 1.79 6.70
CA SER A 10 -31.32 1.24 5.44
C SER A 10 -30.70 2.32 4.55
N SER A 11 -31.29 3.51 4.50
CA SER A 11 -30.72 4.64 3.74
C SER A 11 -29.42 5.17 4.36
N MET A 12 -29.31 5.19 5.68
CA MET A 12 -28.10 5.55 6.40
C MET A 12 -26.99 4.54 6.13
N GLY A 13 -27.28 3.23 6.18
CA GLY A 13 -26.32 2.16 5.88
C GLY A 13 -25.73 2.29 4.49
N LEU A 14 -26.57 2.52 3.48
CA LEU A 14 -26.12 2.74 2.09
C LEU A 14 -25.21 3.96 1.95
N ARG A 15 -25.53 5.06 2.62
CA ARG A 15 -24.69 6.28 2.59
C ARG A 15 -23.31 6.02 3.22
N LEU A 16 -23.26 5.33 4.36
CA LEU A 16 -22.01 4.97 5.02
C LEU A 16 -21.17 4.02 4.15
N GLU A 17 -21.81 3.07 3.47
CA GLU A 17 -21.11 2.18 2.54
C GLU A 17 -20.49 2.94 1.35
N VAL A 18 -21.22 3.87 0.75
CA VAL A 18 -20.69 4.71 -0.34
C VAL A 18 -19.53 5.57 0.14
N LEU A 19 -19.68 6.21 1.30
CA LEU A 19 -18.60 6.99 1.91
C LEU A 19 -17.38 6.12 2.23
N GLY A 20 -17.60 4.93 2.81
CA GLY A 20 -16.55 3.98 3.12
C GLY A 20 -15.76 3.55 1.87
N LYS A 21 -16.44 3.25 0.76
CA LYS A 21 -15.81 2.92 -0.52
C LYS A 21 -14.96 4.08 -1.06
N PHE A 22 -15.46 5.30 -0.96
CA PHE A 22 -14.71 6.48 -1.34
C PHE A 22 -13.45 6.64 -0.47
N MET A 23 -13.61 6.56 0.84
CA MET A 23 -12.49 6.67 1.79
C MET A 23 -11.44 5.59 1.57
N LEU A 24 -11.83 4.33 1.40
CA LEU A 24 -10.89 3.22 1.15
C LEU A 24 -10.00 3.50 -0.06
N ARG A 25 -10.61 3.89 -1.19
CA ARG A 25 -9.83 4.18 -2.40
C ARG A 25 -8.88 5.35 -2.22
N TYR A 26 -9.39 6.48 -1.78
CA TYR A 26 -8.58 7.69 -1.74
C TYR A 26 -7.61 7.74 -0.55
N SER A 27 -7.86 7.00 0.52
CA SER A 27 -6.84 6.76 1.55
C SER A 27 -5.69 5.93 1.01
N LEU A 28 -5.97 4.86 0.24
CA LEU A 28 -4.94 4.08 -0.43
C LEU A 28 -4.10 4.96 -1.37
N VAL A 29 -4.77 5.74 -2.23
CA VAL A 29 -4.11 6.68 -3.15
C VAL A 29 -3.22 7.66 -2.40
N LEU A 30 -3.74 8.27 -1.34
CA LEU A 30 -3.00 9.25 -0.53
C LEU A 30 -1.75 8.64 0.10
N VAL A 31 -1.89 7.47 0.74
CA VAL A 31 -0.77 6.79 1.41
C VAL A 31 0.30 6.41 0.40
N VAL A 32 -0.08 5.79 -0.72
CA VAL A 32 0.89 5.36 -1.76
C VAL A 32 1.56 6.58 -2.41
N ALA A 33 0.80 7.62 -2.73
CA ALA A 33 1.36 8.84 -3.31
C ALA A 33 2.31 9.57 -2.34
N TRP A 34 1.96 9.63 -1.05
CA TRP A 34 2.78 10.29 -0.04
C TRP A 34 4.11 9.57 0.16
N ILE A 35 4.06 8.25 0.35
CA ILE A 35 5.26 7.43 0.52
C ILE A 35 6.10 7.46 -0.77
N GLY A 36 5.47 7.36 -1.94
CA GLY A 36 6.15 7.48 -3.23
C GLY A 36 6.86 8.82 -3.43
N ALA A 37 6.23 9.92 -3.03
CA ALA A 37 6.86 11.25 -3.09
C ALA A 37 8.07 11.36 -2.15
N MET A 38 8.02 10.75 -0.97
CA MET A 38 9.15 10.74 -0.03
C MET A 38 10.38 10.01 -0.58
N LYS A 39 10.21 9.03 -1.47
CA LYS A 39 11.30 8.25 -2.09
C LYS A 39 12.33 9.12 -2.86
N PHE A 40 11.96 10.33 -3.22
CA PHE A 40 12.88 11.27 -3.87
C PHE A 40 13.79 12.01 -2.89
N THR A 41 13.63 11.80 -1.58
CA THR A 41 14.51 12.35 -0.55
C THR A 41 15.63 11.37 -0.20
N ALA A 42 16.81 11.91 0.13
CA ALA A 42 17.94 11.10 0.60
C ALA A 42 17.60 10.37 1.93
N TYR A 43 16.79 10.99 2.78
CA TYR A 43 16.32 10.41 4.03
C TYR A 43 15.58 9.08 3.80
N GLU A 44 14.63 9.07 2.89
CA GLU A 44 13.85 7.87 2.60
C GLU A 44 14.67 6.84 1.82
N ALA A 45 15.54 7.29 0.89
CA ALA A 45 16.43 6.40 0.14
C ALA A 45 17.34 5.57 1.06
N GLU A 46 17.95 6.20 2.05
CA GLU A 46 18.76 5.49 3.06
C GLU A 46 17.89 4.66 4.02
N GLY A 47 16.68 5.13 4.34
CA GLY A 47 15.74 4.43 5.20
C GLY A 47 15.25 3.09 4.63
N ILE A 48 15.04 2.99 3.31
CA ILE A 48 14.60 1.75 2.65
C ILE A 48 15.76 0.82 2.29
N LYS A 49 17.00 1.29 2.32
CA LYS A 49 18.18 0.51 1.94
C LYS A 49 18.32 -0.82 2.67
N PRO A 50 18.16 -0.92 4.00
CA PRO A 50 18.22 -2.19 4.70
C PRO A 50 17.16 -3.19 4.22
N LEU A 51 15.95 -2.70 3.87
CA LEU A 51 14.86 -3.50 3.34
C LEU A 51 15.21 -4.13 2.00
N LEU A 52 15.76 -3.33 1.08
CA LEU A 52 16.13 -3.79 -0.25
C LEU A 52 17.34 -4.72 -0.22
N VAL A 53 18.37 -4.39 0.56
CA VAL A 53 19.59 -5.22 0.68
C VAL A 53 19.27 -6.62 1.21
N SER A 54 18.39 -6.74 2.18
CA SER A 54 18.00 -8.03 2.78
C SER A 54 17.04 -8.85 1.91
N SER A 55 16.43 -8.23 0.89
CA SER A 55 15.43 -8.87 0.06
C SER A 55 16.04 -9.60 -1.14
N PRO A 56 15.80 -10.91 -1.32
CA PRO A 56 16.24 -11.61 -2.52
C PRO A 56 15.53 -11.11 -3.80
N LEU A 57 14.38 -10.47 -3.66
CA LEU A 57 13.60 -9.92 -4.78
C LEU A 57 14.12 -8.56 -5.24
N MET A 58 14.76 -7.77 -4.36
CA MET A 58 15.05 -6.36 -4.62
C MET A 58 16.55 -6.01 -4.52
N SER A 59 17.39 -6.84 -3.87
CA SER A 59 18.81 -6.55 -3.63
C SER A 59 19.61 -6.33 -4.92
N TRP A 60 19.21 -6.95 -6.02
CA TRP A 60 19.86 -6.80 -7.33
C TRP A 60 19.87 -5.35 -7.83
N MET A 61 18.92 -4.51 -7.38
CA MET A 61 18.86 -3.11 -7.82
C MET A 61 20.15 -2.36 -7.51
N TYR A 62 20.77 -2.63 -6.37
CA TYR A 62 22.01 -1.96 -5.97
C TYR A 62 23.25 -2.46 -6.73
N ASN A 63 23.14 -3.54 -7.50
CA ASN A 63 24.21 -3.97 -8.41
C ASN A 63 24.22 -3.16 -9.71
N VAL A 64 23.11 -2.49 -10.05
CA VAL A 64 22.94 -1.79 -11.33
C VAL A 64 22.67 -0.30 -11.18
N MET A 65 22.31 0.17 -9.97
CA MET A 65 22.01 1.59 -9.73
C MET A 65 22.37 2.02 -8.31
N SER A 66 22.50 3.34 -8.12
CA SER A 66 22.76 3.92 -6.80
C SER A 66 21.54 3.81 -5.88
N VAL A 67 21.76 3.96 -4.56
CA VAL A 67 20.70 3.95 -3.54
C VAL A 67 19.59 4.96 -3.87
N GLN A 68 19.98 6.20 -4.22
CA GLN A 68 19.02 7.24 -4.57
C GLN A 68 18.29 6.93 -5.88
N ALA A 69 18.98 6.37 -6.89
CA ALA A 69 18.34 6.02 -8.17
C ALA A 69 17.32 4.89 -7.99
N ALA A 70 17.62 3.88 -7.18
CA ALA A 70 16.68 2.81 -6.84
C ALA A 70 15.45 3.36 -6.11
N SER A 71 15.64 4.24 -5.13
CA SER A 71 14.56 4.90 -4.41
C SER A 71 13.69 5.73 -5.34
N ASN A 72 14.28 6.53 -6.21
CA ASN A 72 13.56 7.35 -7.18
C ASN A 72 12.72 6.49 -8.15
N LEU A 73 13.26 5.35 -8.60
CA LEU A 73 12.54 4.42 -9.47
C LEU A 73 11.31 3.85 -8.76
N ILE A 74 11.49 3.38 -7.51
CA ILE A 74 10.39 2.86 -6.70
C ILE A 74 9.33 3.96 -6.49
N GLY A 75 9.73 5.17 -6.09
CA GLY A 75 8.81 6.28 -5.90
C GLY A 75 8.04 6.67 -7.17
N THR A 76 8.70 6.61 -8.33
CA THR A 76 8.03 6.86 -9.63
C THR A 76 6.95 5.81 -9.89
N VAL A 77 7.24 4.54 -9.63
CA VAL A 77 6.27 3.44 -9.77
C VAL A 77 5.10 3.62 -8.79
N GLU A 78 5.37 3.97 -7.53
CA GLU A 78 4.35 4.21 -6.51
C GLU A 78 3.43 5.38 -6.90
N LEU A 79 3.99 6.50 -7.38
CA LEU A 79 3.19 7.64 -7.85
C LEU A 79 2.34 7.29 -9.07
N ALA A 80 2.88 6.51 -10.01
CA ALA A 80 2.12 6.03 -11.16
C ALA A 80 0.96 5.11 -10.73
N ILE A 81 1.18 4.20 -9.80
CA ILE A 81 0.15 3.33 -9.20
C ILE A 81 -0.95 4.17 -8.56
N ALA A 82 -0.58 5.12 -7.71
CA ALA A 82 -1.53 6.01 -7.03
C ALA A 82 -2.39 6.78 -8.04
N LEU A 83 -1.77 7.35 -9.07
CA LEU A 83 -2.48 8.06 -10.14
C LEU A 83 -3.45 7.15 -10.88
N MET A 84 -3.02 5.95 -11.26
CA MET A 84 -3.87 4.99 -11.96
C MET A 84 -5.11 4.61 -11.13
N ILE A 85 -4.95 4.36 -9.82
CA ILE A 85 -6.07 4.04 -8.92
C ILE A 85 -7.00 5.25 -8.75
N ALA A 86 -6.45 6.47 -8.64
CA ALA A 86 -7.22 7.70 -8.50
C ALA A 86 -8.12 7.98 -9.71
N LEU A 87 -7.70 7.58 -10.91
CA LEU A 87 -8.43 7.78 -12.16
C LEU A 87 -9.62 6.81 -12.35
N ARG A 88 -9.95 5.98 -11.38
CA ARG A 88 -11.07 5.00 -11.46
C ARG A 88 -12.39 5.62 -11.96
N PRO A 89 -12.81 6.83 -11.57
CA PRO A 89 -14.07 7.40 -12.05
C PRO A 89 -14.17 7.58 -13.56
N VAL A 90 -13.03 7.77 -14.22
CA VAL A 90 -12.94 8.06 -15.66
C VAL A 90 -12.25 6.95 -16.47
N ALA A 91 -11.45 6.10 -15.84
CA ALA A 91 -10.62 5.09 -16.50
C ALA A 91 -10.55 3.78 -15.71
N LYS A 92 -11.64 3.01 -15.69
CA LYS A 92 -11.74 1.74 -14.92
C LYS A 92 -10.62 0.74 -15.23
N LYS A 93 -10.28 0.54 -16.50
CA LYS A 93 -9.22 -0.39 -16.92
C LYS A 93 -7.85 0.03 -16.36
N LEU A 94 -7.56 1.32 -16.39
CA LEU A 94 -6.32 1.85 -15.84
C LEU A 94 -6.26 1.67 -14.32
N ALA A 95 -7.37 1.92 -13.63
CA ALA A 95 -7.47 1.68 -12.19
C ALA A 95 -7.32 0.19 -11.83
N ALA A 96 -7.82 -0.72 -12.66
CA ALA A 96 -7.59 -2.16 -12.46
C ALA A 96 -6.11 -2.52 -12.57
N VAL A 97 -5.40 -1.99 -13.58
CA VAL A 97 -3.95 -2.17 -13.71
C VAL A 97 -3.21 -1.60 -12.50
N GLY A 98 -3.53 -0.36 -12.09
CA GLY A 98 -2.93 0.26 -10.92
C GLY A 98 -3.15 -0.55 -9.64
N SER A 99 -4.36 -1.08 -9.44
CA SER A 99 -4.68 -1.93 -8.28
C SER A 99 -3.92 -3.25 -8.30
N LEU A 100 -3.75 -3.87 -9.46
CA LEU A 100 -2.95 -5.09 -9.62
C LEU A 100 -1.47 -4.85 -9.31
N LEU A 101 -0.92 -3.74 -9.81
CA LEU A 101 0.46 -3.34 -9.49
C LEU A 101 0.63 -3.04 -7.99
N ALA A 102 -0.36 -2.38 -7.35
CA ALA A 102 -0.35 -2.15 -5.91
C ALA A 102 -0.34 -3.47 -5.12
N ILE A 103 -1.11 -4.48 -5.54
CA ILE A 103 -1.09 -5.81 -4.93
C ILE A 103 0.33 -6.40 -5.00
N GLY A 104 0.97 -6.40 -6.18
CA GLY A 104 2.34 -6.89 -6.35
C GLY A 104 3.33 -6.12 -5.46
N MET A 105 3.21 -4.81 -5.39
CA MET A 105 4.02 -3.94 -4.54
C MET A 105 3.87 -4.31 -3.06
N PHE A 106 2.65 -4.41 -2.53
CA PHE A 106 2.43 -4.76 -1.12
C PHE A 106 2.83 -6.19 -0.79
N LEU A 107 2.68 -7.14 -1.70
CA LEU A 107 3.22 -8.49 -1.51
C LEU A 107 4.75 -8.46 -1.41
N THR A 108 5.42 -7.64 -2.20
CA THR A 108 6.87 -7.45 -2.14
C THR A 108 7.28 -6.84 -0.80
N THR A 109 6.61 -5.76 -0.34
CA THR A 109 6.95 -5.12 0.95
C THR A 109 6.66 -6.02 2.14
N ILE A 110 5.55 -6.77 2.12
CA ILE A 110 5.23 -7.76 3.16
C ILE A 110 6.30 -8.87 3.21
N SER A 111 6.87 -9.26 2.06
CA SER A 111 7.94 -10.28 2.04
C SER A 111 9.18 -9.87 2.84
N PHE A 112 9.42 -8.57 3.03
CA PHE A 112 10.52 -8.07 3.85
C PHE A 112 10.40 -8.47 5.33
N LEU A 113 9.20 -8.77 5.84
CA LEU A 113 9.03 -9.32 7.20
C LEU A 113 9.78 -10.65 7.42
N PHE A 114 10.03 -11.40 6.34
CA PHE A 114 10.72 -12.70 6.41
C PHE A 114 12.23 -12.60 6.17
N THR A 115 12.73 -11.46 5.68
CA THR A 115 14.13 -11.27 5.29
C THR A 115 14.88 -10.26 6.15
N LEU A 116 14.15 -9.39 6.84
CA LEU A 116 14.69 -8.47 7.84
C LEU A 116 14.53 -9.04 9.25
N PRO A 117 15.36 -8.61 10.23
CA PRO A 117 15.03 -8.77 11.63
C PRO A 117 13.82 -7.89 11.99
N GLY A 118 12.65 -8.30 11.47
CA GLY A 118 11.36 -7.64 11.70
C GLY A 118 10.79 -7.89 13.09
N TRP A 119 11.45 -8.75 13.88
CA TRP A 119 11.05 -9.15 15.21
C TRP A 119 11.96 -8.51 16.27
N GLU A 120 11.39 -8.12 17.38
CA GLU A 120 12.12 -7.45 18.47
C GLU A 120 12.85 -8.47 19.34
N ALA A 121 14.16 -8.56 19.15
CA ALA A 121 15.00 -9.54 19.82
C ALA A 121 15.03 -9.35 21.36
N SER A 122 14.92 -8.10 21.84
CA SER A 122 14.89 -7.78 23.28
C SER A 122 13.65 -8.32 23.99
N LEU A 123 12.57 -8.61 23.24
CA LEU A 123 11.32 -9.20 23.73
C LEU A 123 11.19 -10.70 23.41
N GLY A 124 12.27 -11.36 23.00
CA GLY A 124 12.28 -12.79 22.69
C GLY A 124 11.97 -13.12 21.22
N GLY A 125 11.86 -12.14 20.35
CA GLY A 125 11.57 -12.33 18.92
C GLY A 125 10.07 -12.49 18.64
N PHE A 126 9.71 -13.42 17.72
CA PHE A 126 8.31 -13.64 17.34
C PHE A 126 7.43 -13.96 18.57
N PRO A 127 6.21 -13.37 18.73
CA PRO A 127 5.51 -12.49 17.78
C PRO A 127 5.72 -10.98 18.01
N ALA A 128 6.70 -10.58 18.82
CA ALA A 128 6.97 -9.18 19.09
C ALA A 128 7.58 -8.48 17.86
N VAL A 129 6.88 -7.50 17.30
CA VAL A 129 7.33 -6.78 16.09
C VAL A 129 8.28 -5.65 16.46
N SER A 130 9.39 -5.53 15.74
CA SER A 130 10.25 -4.35 15.78
C SER A 130 9.56 -3.12 15.16
N GLY A 131 10.15 -1.93 15.31
CA GLY A 131 9.62 -0.73 14.65
C GLY A 131 9.48 -0.89 13.12
N SER A 132 10.47 -1.50 12.47
CA SER A 132 10.41 -1.81 11.03
C SER A 132 9.36 -2.86 10.70
N GLY A 133 9.24 -3.92 11.52
CA GLY A 133 8.22 -4.95 11.35
C GLY A 133 6.80 -4.39 11.52
N GLY A 134 6.57 -3.53 12.51
CA GLY A 134 5.29 -2.86 12.72
C GLY A 134 4.91 -1.95 11.54
N PHE A 135 5.88 -1.28 10.94
CA PHE A 135 5.67 -0.50 9.72
C PHE A 135 5.23 -1.38 8.55
N LEU A 136 5.84 -2.54 8.34
CA LEU A 136 5.48 -3.46 7.27
C LEU A 136 4.13 -4.17 7.52
N LEU A 137 3.76 -4.40 8.77
CA LEU A 137 2.52 -5.08 9.11
C LEU A 137 1.27 -4.32 8.65
N LYS A 138 1.30 -2.97 8.60
CA LYS A 138 0.21 -2.16 8.06
C LYS A 138 -0.07 -2.45 6.57
N ASP A 139 0.93 -2.93 5.83
CA ASP A 139 0.80 -3.22 4.41
C ASP A 139 -0.18 -4.36 4.13
N LEU A 140 -0.50 -5.20 5.13
CA LEU A 140 -1.59 -6.18 5.04
C LEU A 140 -2.95 -5.51 4.84
N ILE A 141 -3.19 -4.38 5.53
CA ILE A 141 -4.43 -3.61 5.37
C ILE A 141 -4.45 -2.95 3.98
N LEU A 142 -3.33 -2.36 3.57
CA LEU A 142 -3.21 -1.70 2.26
C LEU A 142 -3.36 -2.71 1.11
N LEU A 143 -2.81 -3.93 1.27
CA LEU A 143 -3.02 -5.04 0.35
C LEU A 143 -4.51 -5.39 0.22
N SER A 144 -5.22 -5.51 1.34
CA SER A 144 -6.65 -5.82 1.35
C SER A 144 -7.47 -4.75 0.62
N VAL A 145 -7.13 -3.48 0.82
CA VAL A 145 -7.77 -2.35 0.12
C VAL A 145 -7.43 -2.36 -1.38
N ALA A 146 -6.20 -2.73 -1.77
CA ALA A 146 -5.80 -2.86 -3.17
C ALA A 146 -6.56 -3.98 -3.88
N VAL A 147 -6.75 -5.14 -3.22
CA VAL A 147 -7.57 -6.25 -3.73
C VAL A 147 -9.03 -5.82 -3.91
N TRP A 148 -9.60 -5.12 -2.91
CA TRP A 148 -10.95 -4.56 -3.02
C TRP A 148 -11.05 -3.56 -4.18
N SER A 149 -10.06 -2.67 -4.34
CA SER A 149 -10.02 -1.66 -5.42
C SER A 149 -9.97 -2.31 -6.80
N LEU A 150 -9.21 -3.41 -6.95
CA LEU A 150 -9.18 -4.21 -8.18
C LEU A 150 -10.57 -4.79 -8.47
N GLY A 151 -11.19 -5.48 -7.50
CA GLY A 151 -12.51 -6.07 -7.66
C GLY A 151 -13.58 -5.06 -8.05
N GLU A 152 -13.50 -3.81 -7.53
CA GLU A 152 -14.42 -2.75 -7.87
C GLU A 152 -14.13 -2.13 -9.25
N ALA A 153 -12.86 -2.08 -9.68
CA ALA A 153 -12.50 -1.57 -11.00
C ALA A 153 -12.88 -2.54 -12.14
N LEU A 154 -13.04 -3.82 -11.84
CA LEU A 154 -13.46 -4.86 -12.81
C LEU A 154 -14.99 -4.93 -13.00
N LYS A 155 -15.78 -4.23 -12.18
CA LYS A 155 -17.24 -4.10 -12.34
C LYS A 155 -17.57 -2.98 -13.32
#